data_0fd1bf95bdf2e34472dde0f69b3c3304
#
_entry.id   0fd1bf95bdf2e34472dde0f69b3c3304
#
_cell.length_a   1.000
_cell.length_b   1.000
_cell.length_c   1.000
_cell.angle_alpha   90.00
_cell.angle_beta   90.00
_cell.angle_gamma   90.00
#
_symmetry.space_group_name_H-M   'P 1'
#
loop_
_entity.id
_entity.type
_entity.pdbx_description
1 polymer ?
#
loop_
_entity_poly.entity_id
_entity_poly.type
_entity_poly.pdbx_seq_one_letter_code
_entity_poly.pdbx_strand_id
1 'polypeptide(L)'
;LLEIRGITENKLEDIKASYAENRMLQGIMTLLAPFKITPKTALKIYQYFGPTSVEILEKSPFELCQISGFGFRRVDAIVQKSGGDLHDPMRIKGAVFCALDEGKSKRGHLYISSEELEKSALKLLNEKIPVPELRLHQQEVRDMMQEMILNGAIVSVKDNIYLPRVFAQEDETARRIAQRLVTQMPVEHIAPVLEQVKVEMGLRLSAQQEAAVYAAFRHGLSVITGSPGTGKTTVLRTILEVYRRLHPDGKIALMAPTGRASRRMSESTGFEDARTLHSGLGLTSEEDEGSRNRKSEPLSADLIIVDEFSMVDMWLAEKFFERMKANARIVLVGDPDQ
;
A
#
# COMPACT_ATOMS: atom_id res chain seq x y z
N LEU A 1 19.96 -21.28 40.50
CA LEU A 1 19.37 -19.91 40.57
C LEU A 1 18.13 -19.88 41.47
N LEU A 2 17.34 -21.00 41.59
CA LEU A 2 16.17 -21.04 42.46
C LEU A 2 16.53 -21.03 43.97
N GLU A 3 17.79 -21.26 44.32
CA GLU A 3 18.30 -21.16 45.70
C GLU A 3 18.57 -19.71 46.12
N ILE A 4 18.52 -18.76 45.19
CA ILE A 4 18.75 -17.33 45.46
C ILE A 4 17.43 -16.69 45.91
N ARG A 5 17.45 -16.09 47.09
CA ARG A 5 16.28 -15.42 47.68
C ARG A 5 15.71 -14.35 46.74
N GLY A 6 14.46 -14.52 46.31
CA GLY A 6 13.75 -13.58 45.41
C GLY A 6 13.70 -14.00 43.94
N ILE A 7 14.21 -15.17 43.56
CA ILE A 7 14.02 -15.77 42.24
C ILE A 7 12.89 -16.82 42.34
N THR A 8 11.77 -16.52 41.73
CA THR A 8 10.64 -17.44 41.52
C THR A 8 10.84 -18.22 40.22
N GLU A 9 10.09 -19.32 40.02
CA GLU A 9 10.13 -20.09 38.76
C GLU A 9 9.84 -19.18 37.54
N ASN A 10 8.82 -18.33 37.59
CA ASN A 10 8.50 -17.39 36.51
C ASN A 10 9.68 -16.44 36.22
N LYS A 11 10.30 -15.93 37.29
CA LYS A 11 11.44 -15.02 37.14
C LYS A 11 12.69 -15.73 36.59
N LEU A 12 12.83 -17.04 36.89
CA LEU A 12 13.88 -17.87 36.31
C LEU A 12 13.63 -18.10 34.81
N GLU A 13 12.39 -18.31 34.38
CA GLU A 13 12.04 -18.45 32.99
C GLU A 13 12.27 -17.15 32.22
N ASP A 14 11.90 -16.00 32.78
CA ASP A 14 12.20 -14.69 32.20
C ASP A 14 13.71 -14.45 32.02
N ILE A 15 14.50 -14.83 33.03
CA ILE A 15 15.98 -14.72 32.98
C ILE A 15 16.54 -15.66 31.89
N LYS A 16 16.03 -16.88 31.76
CA LYS A 16 16.48 -17.82 30.72
C LYS A 16 16.11 -17.33 29.33
N ALA A 17 14.90 -16.81 29.16
CA ALA A 17 14.45 -16.23 27.90
C ALA A 17 15.31 -15.03 27.49
N SER A 18 15.53 -14.09 28.40
CA SER A 18 16.38 -12.91 28.18
C SER A 18 17.84 -13.29 27.88
N TYR A 19 18.37 -14.31 28.54
CA TYR A 19 19.72 -14.81 28.28
C TYR A 19 19.83 -15.45 26.89
N ALA A 20 18.83 -16.27 26.50
CA ALA A 20 18.78 -16.90 25.18
C ALA A 20 18.69 -15.84 24.07
N GLU A 21 17.83 -14.83 24.26
CA GLU A 21 17.70 -13.70 23.33
C GLU A 21 19.02 -12.93 23.17
N ASN A 22 19.67 -12.56 24.29
CA ASN A 22 20.95 -11.86 24.25
C ASN A 22 22.06 -12.66 23.56
N ARG A 23 22.11 -13.98 23.80
CA ARG A 23 23.05 -14.87 23.13
C ARG A 23 22.83 -14.91 21.61
N MET A 24 21.58 -14.97 21.18
CA MET A 24 21.22 -14.93 19.76
C MET A 24 21.57 -13.59 19.11
N LEU A 25 21.27 -12.47 19.79
CA LEU A 25 21.66 -11.14 19.33
C LEU A 25 23.19 -11.01 19.18
N GLN A 26 23.94 -11.56 20.13
CA GLN A 26 25.40 -11.62 20.01
C GLN A 26 25.87 -12.44 18.82
N GLY A 27 25.25 -13.60 18.56
CA GLY A 27 25.51 -14.44 17.37
C GLY A 27 25.27 -13.67 16.07
N ILE A 28 24.11 -13.04 15.94
CA ILE A 28 23.76 -12.19 14.79
C ILE A 28 24.78 -11.06 14.63
N MET A 29 25.09 -10.35 15.69
CA MET A 29 26.06 -9.23 15.65
C MET A 29 27.46 -9.71 15.28
N THR A 30 27.91 -10.87 15.74
CA THR A 30 29.21 -11.44 15.41
C THR A 30 29.30 -11.80 13.92
N LEU A 31 28.28 -12.48 13.38
CA LEU A 31 28.22 -12.84 11.96
C LEU A 31 28.19 -11.60 11.05
N LEU A 32 27.49 -10.57 11.48
CA LEU A 32 27.27 -9.35 10.70
C LEU A 32 28.20 -8.19 11.08
N ALA A 33 29.17 -8.41 11.99
CA ALA A 33 30.13 -7.42 12.43
C ALA A 33 30.93 -6.77 11.27
N PRO A 34 31.39 -7.54 10.25
CA PRO A 34 32.09 -6.96 9.09
C PRO A 34 31.27 -5.93 8.31
N PHE A 35 29.93 -5.92 8.48
CA PHE A 35 28.99 -5.09 7.72
C PHE A 35 28.44 -3.91 8.52
N LYS A 36 29.03 -3.62 9.68
CA LYS A 36 28.67 -2.48 10.53
C LYS A 36 27.18 -2.42 10.86
N ILE A 37 26.59 -3.55 11.24
CA ILE A 37 25.19 -3.62 11.62
C ILE A 37 25.00 -3.10 13.04
N THR A 38 23.97 -2.29 13.24
CA THR A 38 23.64 -1.74 14.56
C THR A 38 22.89 -2.78 15.40
N PRO A 39 22.95 -2.71 16.75
CA PRO A 39 22.15 -3.56 17.64
C PRO A 39 20.65 -3.53 17.32
N LYS A 40 20.12 -2.35 16.95
CA LYS A 40 18.72 -2.17 16.53
C LYS A 40 18.39 -3.02 15.30
N THR A 41 19.33 -3.16 14.38
CA THR A 41 19.16 -3.98 13.17
C THR A 41 19.23 -5.47 13.49
N ALA A 42 20.13 -5.88 14.38
CA ALA A 42 20.20 -7.26 14.86
C ALA A 42 18.92 -7.69 15.59
N LEU A 43 18.35 -6.76 16.38
CA LEU A 43 17.06 -6.97 17.05
C LEU A 43 15.91 -7.18 16.04
N LYS A 44 15.85 -6.39 14.97
CA LYS A 44 14.84 -6.58 13.90
C LYS A 44 14.95 -7.97 13.24
N ILE A 45 16.16 -8.46 12.99
CA ILE A 45 16.38 -9.80 12.44
C ILE A 45 15.85 -10.86 13.42
N TYR A 46 16.19 -10.73 14.68
CA TYR A 46 15.72 -11.64 15.71
C TYR A 46 14.19 -11.60 15.90
N GLN A 47 13.59 -10.43 15.88
CA GLN A 47 12.14 -10.28 15.97
C GLN A 47 11.40 -10.92 14.79
N TYR A 48 12.03 -10.96 13.61
CA TYR A 48 11.42 -11.52 12.40
C TYR A 48 11.60 -13.04 12.31
N PHE A 49 12.80 -13.55 12.54
CA PHE A 49 13.16 -14.96 12.36
C PHE A 49 13.26 -15.77 13.68
N GLY A 50 13.26 -15.09 14.81
CA GLY A 50 13.36 -15.74 16.14
C GLY A 50 14.67 -16.52 16.32
N PRO A 51 14.59 -17.71 16.96
CA PRO A 51 15.76 -18.55 17.25
C PRO A 51 16.51 -19.05 16.00
N THR A 52 15.88 -19.08 14.83
CA THR A 52 16.48 -19.53 13.57
C THR A 52 17.31 -18.46 12.86
N SER A 53 17.39 -17.25 13.40
CA SER A 53 18.07 -16.10 12.78
C SER A 53 19.50 -16.38 12.35
N VAL A 54 20.30 -17.07 13.21
CA VAL A 54 21.69 -17.39 12.93
C VAL A 54 21.80 -18.40 11.78
N GLU A 55 20.96 -19.45 11.80
CA GLU A 55 20.92 -20.46 10.73
C GLU A 55 20.53 -19.85 9.37
N ILE A 56 19.54 -18.94 9.37
CA ILE A 56 19.12 -18.23 8.15
C ILE A 56 20.25 -17.36 7.61
N LEU A 57 20.98 -16.65 8.47
CA LEU A 57 22.13 -15.85 8.06
C LEU A 57 23.25 -16.67 7.42
N GLU A 58 23.46 -17.89 7.88
CA GLU A 58 24.50 -18.79 7.38
C GLU A 58 24.07 -19.53 6.10
N LYS A 59 22.82 -20.02 6.04
CA LYS A 59 22.35 -20.90 4.96
C LYS A 59 21.54 -20.20 3.88
N SER A 60 20.81 -19.15 4.23
CA SER A 60 19.86 -18.49 3.34
C SER A 60 19.85 -16.95 3.55
N PRO A 61 20.99 -16.26 3.43
CA PRO A 61 21.13 -14.85 3.80
C PRO A 61 20.19 -13.93 3.02
N PHE A 62 19.74 -14.32 1.83
CA PHE A 62 18.79 -13.53 1.03
C PHE A 62 17.37 -13.46 1.60
N GLU A 63 17.02 -14.33 2.58
CA GLU A 63 15.79 -14.18 3.35
C GLU A 63 15.76 -12.85 4.13
N LEU A 64 16.90 -12.26 4.44
CA LEU A 64 16.98 -10.92 5.03
C LEU A 64 16.31 -9.84 4.18
N CYS A 65 16.18 -10.03 2.88
CA CYS A 65 15.51 -9.09 1.99
C CYS A 65 14.02 -8.90 2.32
N GLN A 66 13.43 -9.79 3.11
CA GLN A 66 12.06 -9.66 3.62
C GLN A 66 11.93 -8.63 4.75
N ILE A 67 13.05 -8.25 5.38
CA ILE A 67 13.07 -7.29 6.47
C ILE A 67 13.26 -5.87 5.93
N SER A 68 12.38 -4.96 6.32
CA SER A 68 12.52 -3.53 5.98
C SER A 68 13.88 -2.97 6.40
N GLY A 69 14.62 -2.43 5.43
CA GLY A 69 15.98 -1.90 5.60
C GLY A 69 17.11 -2.86 5.20
N PHE A 70 16.78 -4.11 4.79
CA PHE A 70 17.74 -5.05 4.18
C PHE A 70 17.41 -5.22 2.69
N GLY A 71 17.73 -4.22 1.89
CA GLY A 71 17.62 -4.37 0.44
C GLY A 71 18.64 -5.36 -0.11
N PHE A 72 18.31 -5.98 -1.24
CA PHE A 72 19.15 -6.94 -1.97
C PHE A 72 20.63 -6.53 -2.07
N ARG A 73 20.91 -5.28 -2.48
CA ARG A 73 22.29 -4.79 -2.65
C ARG A 73 23.14 -4.90 -1.39
N ARG A 74 22.52 -4.75 -0.22
CA ARG A 74 23.22 -4.86 1.07
C ARG A 74 23.51 -6.31 1.41
N VAL A 75 22.52 -7.18 1.23
CA VAL A 75 22.67 -8.63 1.47
C VAL A 75 23.66 -9.22 0.48
N ASP A 76 23.54 -8.88 -0.78
CA ASP A 76 24.43 -9.33 -1.84
C ASP A 76 25.90 -8.94 -1.59
N ALA A 77 26.13 -7.71 -1.12
CA ALA A 77 27.48 -7.28 -0.72
C ALA A 77 28.05 -8.09 0.48
N ILE A 78 27.17 -8.55 1.37
CA ILE A 78 27.55 -9.42 2.48
C ILE A 78 28.00 -10.79 1.93
N VAL A 79 27.14 -11.41 1.13
CA VAL A 79 27.36 -12.74 0.57
C VAL A 79 28.62 -12.78 -0.30
N GLN A 80 28.81 -11.80 -1.18
CA GLN A 80 30.01 -11.71 -2.02
C GLN A 80 31.30 -11.60 -1.20
N LYS A 81 31.31 -10.79 -0.12
CA LYS A 81 32.47 -10.66 0.77
C LYS A 81 32.79 -11.95 1.55
N SER A 82 31.75 -12.75 1.82
CA SER A 82 31.91 -14.05 2.49
C SER A 82 32.30 -15.19 1.54
N GLY A 83 32.51 -14.90 0.26
CA GLY A 83 32.88 -15.92 -0.76
C GLY A 83 31.71 -16.80 -1.17
N GLY A 84 30.48 -16.31 -1.05
CA GLY A 84 29.25 -17.02 -1.44
C GLY A 84 29.15 -17.23 -2.96
N ASP A 85 28.37 -18.22 -3.36
CA ASP A 85 28.13 -18.54 -4.77
C ASP A 85 27.36 -17.41 -5.46
N LEU A 86 27.92 -16.89 -6.55
CA LEU A 86 27.29 -15.84 -7.37
C LEU A 86 26.09 -16.35 -8.16
N HIS A 87 26.03 -17.66 -8.42
CA HIS A 87 24.95 -18.33 -9.15
C HIS A 87 23.91 -18.97 -8.21
N ASP A 88 23.99 -18.71 -6.91
CA ASP A 88 23.00 -19.19 -5.93
C ASP A 88 21.58 -18.83 -6.36
N PRO A 89 20.66 -19.80 -6.51
CA PRO A 89 19.25 -19.57 -6.85
C PRO A 89 18.56 -18.55 -5.92
N MET A 90 18.88 -18.54 -4.63
CA MET A 90 18.31 -17.60 -3.66
C MET A 90 18.79 -16.16 -3.92
N ARG A 91 20.02 -15.99 -4.41
CA ARG A 91 20.54 -14.69 -4.86
C ARG A 91 19.75 -14.17 -6.06
N ILE A 92 19.51 -15.02 -7.06
CA ILE A 92 18.75 -14.66 -8.26
C ILE A 92 17.30 -14.28 -7.89
N LYS A 93 16.67 -15.10 -7.06
CA LYS A 93 15.33 -14.84 -6.52
C LYS A 93 15.25 -13.50 -5.76
N GLY A 94 16.24 -13.22 -4.90
CA GLY A 94 16.35 -11.96 -4.17
C GLY A 94 16.47 -10.74 -5.09
N ALA A 95 17.22 -10.86 -6.21
CA ALA A 95 17.34 -9.80 -7.21
C ALA A 95 16.01 -9.54 -7.95
N VAL A 96 15.28 -10.58 -8.31
CA VAL A 96 13.95 -10.47 -8.94
C VAL A 96 12.97 -9.74 -8.00
N PHE A 97 12.90 -10.12 -6.73
CA PHE A 97 12.06 -9.40 -5.76
C PHE A 97 12.48 -7.94 -5.56
N CYS A 98 13.79 -7.68 -5.51
CA CYS A 98 14.30 -6.32 -5.38
C CYS A 98 13.92 -5.46 -6.60
N ALA A 99 14.01 -6.00 -7.80
CA ALA A 99 13.64 -5.27 -9.02
C ALA A 99 12.14 -4.93 -9.04
N LEU A 100 11.27 -5.86 -8.61
CA LEU A 100 9.83 -5.62 -8.46
C LEU A 100 9.53 -4.55 -7.39
N ASP A 101 10.18 -4.64 -6.23
CA ASP A 101 9.98 -3.68 -5.14
C ASP A 101 10.51 -2.28 -5.50
N GLU A 102 11.64 -2.19 -6.21
CA GLU A 102 12.14 -0.91 -6.72
C GLU A 102 11.21 -0.28 -7.76
N GLY A 103 10.57 -1.08 -8.60
CA GLY A 103 9.54 -0.62 -9.53
C GLY A 103 8.34 -0.01 -8.80
N LYS A 104 7.88 -0.67 -7.74
CA LYS A 104 6.80 -0.19 -6.89
C LYS A 104 7.20 1.08 -6.11
N SER A 105 8.27 1.02 -5.34
CA SER A 105 8.63 2.06 -4.37
C SER A 105 9.16 3.34 -5.00
N LYS A 106 9.90 3.23 -6.13
CA LYS A 106 10.52 4.38 -6.79
C LYS A 106 9.69 4.97 -7.92
N ARG A 107 8.87 4.14 -8.59
CA ARG A 107 8.13 4.53 -9.80
C ARG A 107 6.60 4.43 -9.65
N GLY A 108 6.12 3.90 -8.53
CA GLY A 108 4.69 3.69 -8.27
C GLY A 108 4.05 2.59 -9.15
N HIS A 109 4.86 1.73 -9.77
CA HIS A 109 4.35 0.67 -10.65
C HIS A 109 3.76 -0.48 -9.80
N LEU A 110 2.60 -0.98 -10.21
CA LEU A 110 2.02 -2.18 -9.60
C LEU A 110 2.66 -3.46 -10.16
N TYR A 111 3.11 -3.40 -11.41
CA TYR A 111 3.75 -4.49 -12.13
C TYR A 111 4.89 -3.98 -13.02
N ILE A 112 5.70 -4.89 -13.49
CA ILE A 112 6.75 -4.63 -14.49
C ILE A 112 6.59 -5.69 -15.59
N SER A 113 6.86 -5.34 -16.85
CA SER A 113 6.87 -6.34 -17.92
C SER A 113 7.95 -7.40 -17.68
N SER A 114 7.71 -8.63 -18.15
CA SER A 114 8.67 -9.73 -17.98
C SER A 114 10.06 -9.35 -18.48
N GLU A 115 10.14 -8.71 -19.66
CA GLU A 115 11.40 -8.28 -20.26
C GLU A 115 12.14 -7.21 -19.42
N GLU A 116 11.43 -6.21 -18.92
CA GLU A 116 12.01 -5.16 -18.07
C GLU A 116 12.48 -5.72 -16.72
N LEU A 117 11.72 -6.64 -16.14
CA LEU A 117 12.09 -7.32 -14.90
C LEU A 117 13.37 -8.14 -15.06
N GLU A 118 13.45 -8.92 -16.12
CA GLU A 118 14.60 -9.73 -16.46
C GLU A 118 15.87 -8.86 -16.61
N LYS A 119 15.79 -7.76 -17.38
CA LYS A 119 16.88 -6.79 -17.55
C LYS A 119 17.29 -6.13 -16.23
N SER A 120 16.30 -5.76 -15.40
CA SER A 120 16.54 -5.07 -14.13
C SER A 120 17.19 -6.01 -13.10
N ALA A 121 16.71 -7.24 -12.98
CA ALA A 121 17.28 -8.26 -12.11
C ALA A 121 18.72 -8.63 -12.54
N LEU A 122 18.94 -8.85 -13.84
CA LEU A 122 20.27 -9.14 -14.40
C LEU A 122 21.25 -8.00 -14.13
N LYS A 123 20.82 -6.75 -14.27
CA LYS A 123 21.63 -5.59 -13.94
C LYS A 123 22.03 -5.58 -12.47
N LEU A 124 21.11 -5.85 -11.55
CA LEU A 124 21.38 -5.93 -10.11
C LEU A 124 22.41 -7.02 -9.79
N LEU A 125 22.26 -8.20 -10.39
CA LEU A 125 23.12 -9.36 -10.18
C LEU A 125 24.56 -9.12 -10.67
N ASN A 126 24.72 -8.38 -11.76
CA ASN A 126 26.02 -8.17 -12.41
C ASN A 126 26.68 -6.81 -12.08
N GLU A 127 25.99 -5.93 -11.32
CA GLU A 127 26.44 -4.55 -11.07
C GLU A 127 27.86 -4.45 -10.48
N LYS A 128 28.25 -5.41 -9.62
CA LYS A 128 29.54 -5.40 -8.92
C LYS A 128 30.44 -6.54 -9.31
N ILE A 129 30.18 -7.25 -10.41
CA ILE A 129 30.99 -8.36 -10.88
C ILE A 129 31.93 -7.86 -12.00
N PRO A 130 33.22 -7.65 -11.68
CA PRO A 130 34.17 -7.12 -12.68
C PRO A 130 34.59 -8.16 -13.72
N VAL A 131 34.55 -9.44 -13.36
CA VAL A 131 35.01 -10.56 -14.19
C VAL A 131 33.85 -11.03 -15.08
N PRO A 132 33.94 -10.90 -16.43
CA PRO A 132 32.84 -11.25 -17.32
C PRO A 132 32.39 -12.71 -17.21
N GLU A 133 33.33 -13.64 -17.01
CA GLU A 133 33.08 -15.09 -16.93
C GLU A 133 32.27 -15.50 -15.69
N LEU A 134 32.23 -14.64 -14.66
CA LEU A 134 31.49 -14.86 -13.43
C LEU A 134 30.10 -14.16 -13.45
N ARG A 135 29.74 -13.50 -14.54
CA ARG A 135 28.44 -12.82 -14.67
C ARG A 135 27.38 -13.81 -15.01
N LEU A 136 26.21 -13.60 -14.38
CA LEU A 136 25.02 -14.35 -14.72
C LEU A 136 24.50 -13.97 -16.11
N HIS A 137 23.88 -14.93 -16.77
CA HIS A 137 23.24 -14.78 -18.06
C HIS A 137 21.73 -14.60 -17.92
N GLN A 138 21.13 -14.04 -18.94
CA GLN A 138 19.70 -13.76 -19.01
C GLN A 138 18.86 -15.03 -18.82
N GLN A 139 19.31 -16.17 -19.30
CA GLN A 139 18.59 -17.44 -19.18
C GLN A 139 18.41 -17.88 -17.72
N GLU A 140 19.42 -17.70 -16.87
CA GLU A 140 19.33 -18.07 -15.44
C GLU A 140 18.27 -17.25 -14.70
N VAL A 141 18.16 -15.96 -15.03
CA VAL A 141 17.10 -15.09 -14.47
C VAL A 141 15.73 -15.52 -14.98
N ARG A 142 15.61 -15.87 -16.26
CA ARG A 142 14.38 -16.33 -16.88
C ARG A 142 13.90 -17.65 -16.27
N ASP A 143 14.78 -18.61 -16.10
CA ASP A 143 14.49 -19.90 -15.49
C ASP A 143 14.01 -19.73 -14.05
N MET A 144 14.67 -18.87 -13.27
CA MET A 144 14.26 -18.52 -11.92
C MET A 144 12.88 -17.85 -11.90
N MET A 145 12.62 -16.89 -12.80
CA MET A 145 11.30 -16.26 -12.89
C MET A 145 10.20 -17.27 -13.21
N GLN A 146 10.46 -18.23 -14.09
CA GLN A 146 9.51 -19.31 -14.39
C GLN A 146 9.23 -20.16 -13.14
N GLU A 147 10.27 -20.56 -12.42
CA GLU A 147 10.11 -21.29 -11.15
C GLU A 147 9.30 -20.47 -10.13
N MET A 148 9.59 -19.18 -9.99
CA MET A 148 8.87 -18.28 -9.08
C MET A 148 7.39 -18.10 -9.46
N ILE A 149 7.07 -18.14 -10.74
CA ILE A 149 5.67 -18.13 -11.23
C ILE A 149 4.98 -19.46 -10.86
N LEU A 150 5.63 -20.59 -11.12
CA LEU A 150 5.08 -21.92 -10.87
C LEU A 150 4.79 -22.16 -9.37
N ASN A 151 5.66 -21.67 -8.49
CA ASN A 151 5.49 -21.81 -7.04
C ASN A 151 4.69 -20.66 -6.40
N GLY A 152 4.18 -19.70 -7.20
CA GLY A 152 3.36 -18.57 -6.72
C GLY A 152 4.12 -17.47 -5.99
N ALA A 153 5.45 -17.46 -6.04
CA ALA A 153 6.27 -16.41 -5.43
C ALA A 153 6.12 -15.05 -6.15
N ILE A 154 5.80 -15.08 -7.45
CA ILE A 154 5.38 -13.93 -8.25
C ILE A 154 4.16 -14.33 -9.10
N VAL A 155 3.36 -13.35 -9.51
CA VAL A 155 2.15 -13.57 -10.32
C VAL A 155 2.39 -13.00 -11.72
N SER A 156 2.11 -13.81 -12.74
CA SER A 156 2.16 -13.39 -14.15
C SER A 156 0.75 -13.28 -14.73
N VAL A 157 0.44 -12.11 -15.27
CA VAL A 157 -0.80 -11.85 -15.98
C VAL A 157 -0.45 -11.31 -17.37
N LYS A 158 -0.62 -12.14 -18.40
CA LYS A 158 -0.10 -11.88 -19.74
C LYS A 158 1.44 -11.71 -19.66
N ASP A 159 1.95 -10.50 -19.95
CA ASP A 159 3.39 -10.18 -19.87
C ASP A 159 3.76 -9.37 -18.60
N ASN A 160 2.78 -9.09 -17.76
CA ASN A 160 2.96 -8.28 -16.56
C ASN A 160 3.26 -9.15 -15.34
N ILE A 161 4.32 -8.84 -14.62
CA ILE A 161 4.76 -9.56 -13.42
C ILE A 161 4.50 -8.71 -12.19
N TYR A 162 3.83 -9.31 -11.21
CA TYR A 162 3.43 -8.69 -9.95
C TYR A 162 4.04 -9.38 -8.73
N LEU A 163 4.20 -8.62 -7.66
CA LEU A 163 4.25 -9.22 -6.33
C LEU A 163 2.84 -9.73 -5.96
N PRO A 164 2.70 -10.95 -5.38
CA PRO A 164 1.38 -11.54 -5.11
C PRO A 164 0.45 -10.65 -4.29
N ARG A 165 1.00 -9.95 -3.29
CA ARG A 165 0.23 -9.01 -2.47
C ARG A 165 -0.32 -7.84 -3.29
N VAL A 166 0.48 -7.30 -4.19
CA VAL A 166 0.08 -6.14 -5.02
C VAL A 166 -1.00 -6.54 -6.02
N PHE A 167 -0.85 -7.73 -6.63
CA PHE A 167 -1.88 -8.29 -7.51
C PHE A 167 -3.20 -8.50 -6.77
N ALA A 168 -3.16 -9.09 -5.57
CA ALA A 168 -4.36 -9.30 -4.77
C ALA A 168 -5.06 -7.98 -4.38
N GLN A 169 -4.29 -6.94 -4.09
CA GLN A 169 -4.82 -5.61 -3.79
C GLN A 169 -5.53 -4.99 -5.00
N GLU A 170 -4.91 -5.06 -6.18
CA GLU A 170 -5.52 -4.55 -7.43
C GLU A 170 -6.80 -5.33 -7.78
N ASP A 171 -6.75 -6.65 -7.77
CA ASP A 171 -7.87 -7.52 -8.12
C ASP A 171 -9.07 -7.32 -7.16
N GLU A 172 -8.83 -7.30 -5.85
CA GLU A 172 -9.89 -7.06 -4.86
C GLU A 172 -10.47 -5.66 -4.97
N THR A 173 -9.64 -4.65 -5.19
CA THR A 173 -10.12 -3.27 -5.41
C THR A 173 -10.98 -3.20 -6.67
N ALA A 174 -10.55 -3.82 -7.77
CA ALA A 174 -11.30 -3.88 -9.02
C ALA A 174 -12.65 -4.59 -8.86
N ARG A 175 -12.71 -5.70 -8.11
CA ARG A 175 -13.95 -6.41 -7.80
C ARG A 175 -14.93 -5.53 -7.02
N ARG A 176 -14.46 -4.82 -6.00
CA ARG A 176 -15.28 -3.91 -5.18
C ARG A 176 -15.83 -2.75 -6.01
N ILE A 177 -15.01 -2.19 -6.89
CA ILE A 177 -15.46 -1.17 -7.84
C ILE A 177 -16.52 -1.73 -8.78
N ALA A 178 -16.29 -2.91 -9.38
CA ALA A 178 -17.23 -3.56 -10.30
C ALA A 178 -18.58 -3.84 -9.62
N GLN A 179 -18.58 -4.31 -8.37
CA GLN A 179 -19.81 -4.51 -7.60
C GLN A 179 -20.60 -3.21 -7.44
N ARG A 180 -19.92 -2.08 -7.21
CA ARG A 180 -20.59 -0.77 -7.07
C ARG A 180 -21.17 -0.25 -8.38
N LEU A 181 -20.52 -0.52 -9.50
CA LEU A 181 -21.02 -0.10 -10.81
C LEU A 181 -22.34 -0.80 -11.18
N VAL A 182 -22.56 -2.02 -10.69
CA VAL A 182 -23.81 -2.77 -10.93
C VAL A 182 -24.85 -2.60 -9.82
N THR A 183 -24.48 -1.99 -8.67
CA THR A 183 -25.42 -1.75 -7.57
C THR A 183 -26.41 -0.67 -7.97
N GLN A 184 -27.70 -1.03 -7.96
CA GLN A 184 -28.76 -0.06 -8.21
C GLN A 184 -28.94 0.84 -6.97
N MET A 185 -28.85 2.14 -7.20
CA MET A 185 -29.15 3.15 -6.18
C MET A 185 -30.61 3.61 -6.31
N PRO A 186 -31.24 3.99 -5.19
CA PRO A 186 -32.57 4.60 -5.25
C PRO A 186 -32.60 5.80 -6.21
N VAL A 187 -33.60 5.85 -7.06
CA VAL A 187 -33.78 6.98 -7.98
C VAL A 187 -34.28 8.19 -7.20
N GLU A 188 -33.53 9.27 -7.22
CA GLU A 188 -33.86 10.52 -6.54
C GLU A 188 -34.20 11.61 -7.55
N HIS A 189 -35.34 12.28 -7.35
CA HIS A 189 -35.74 13.41 -8.18
C HIS A 189 -35.09 14.71 -7.66
N ILE A 190 -33.82 14.91 -7.98
CA ILE A 190 -33.03 16.05 -7.49
C ILE A 190 -33.30 17.38 -8.21
N ALA A 191 -33.94 17.34 -9.38
CA ALA A 191 -34.10 18.53 -10.23
C ALA A 191 -34.70 19.76 -9.51
N PRO A 192 -35.83 19.64 -8.77
CA PRO A 192 -36.40 20.80 -8.06
C PRO A 192 -35.43 21.35 -7.00
N VAL A 193 -34.75 20.47 -6.26
CA VAL A 193 -33.82 20.87 -5.21
C VAL A 193 -32.55 21.49 -5.81
N LEU A 194 -32.07 20.94 -6.91
CA LEU A 194 -30.90 21.50 -7.63
C LEU A 194 -31.19 22.92 -8.13
N GLU A 195 -32.38 23.16 -8.72
CA GLU A 195 -32.73 24.51 -9.18
C GLU A 195 -32.86 25.51 -8.00
N GLN A 196 -33.41 25.11 -6.88
CA GLN A 196 -33.43 25.93 -5.67
C GLN A 196 -32.01 26.28 -5.19
N VAL A 197 -31.13 25.27 -5.11
CA VAL A 197 -29.73 25.45 -4.72
C VAL A 197 -29.01 26.40 -5.67
N LYS A 198 -29.20 26.26 -6.98
CA LYS A 198 -28.60 27.15 -7.98
C LYS A 198 -29.02 28.60 -7.78
N VAL A 199 -30.31 28.84 -7.55
CA VAL A 199 -30.84 30.19 -7.34
C VAL A 199 -30.28 30.80 -6.05
N GLU A 200 -30.35 30.08 -4.94
CA GLU A 200 -29.93 30.58 -3.63
C GLU A 200 -28.41 30.81 -3.53
N MET A 201 -27.62 29.96 -4.16
CA MET A 201 -26.16 30.12 -4.21
C MET A 201 -25.70 31.04 -5.35
N GLY A 202 -26.59 31.54 -6.20
CA GLY A 202 -26.24 32.37 -7.35
C GLY A 202 -25.37 31.63 -8.39
N LEU A 203 -25.53 30.33 -8.53
CA LEU A 203 -24.69 29.49 -9.37
C LEU A 203 -25.25 29.36 -10.78
N ARG A 204 -24.32 29.40 -11.75
CA ARG A 204 -24.59 29.00 -13.14
C ARG A 204 -23.68 27.80 -13.46
N LEU A 205 -24.25 26.61 -13.42
CA LEU A 205 -23.54 25.38 -13.76
C LEU A 205 -23.56 25.20 -15.29
N SER A 206 -22.45 24.72 -15.85
CA SER A 206 -22.43 24.23 -17.22
C SER A 206 -23.20 22.90 -17.33
N ALA A 207 -23.57 22.49 -18.53
CA ALA A 207 -24.22 21.21 -18.76
C ALA A 207 -23.41 20.02 -18.22
N GLN A 208 -22.08 20.09 -18.33
CA GLN A 208 -21.19 19.04 -17.79
C GLN A 208 -21.17 19.03 -16.26
N GLN A 209 -21.17 20.19 -15.63
CA GLN A 209 -21.21 20.31 -14.17
C GLN A 209 -22.56 19.82 -13.63
N GLU A 210 -23.68 20.14 -14.27
CA GLU A 210 -24.99 19.58 -13.91
C GLU A 210 -25.03 18.07 -14.07
N ALA A 211 -24.50 17.54 -15.19
CA ALA A 211 -24.41 16.10 -15.41
C ALA A 211 -23.58 15.40 -14.30
N ALA A 212 -22.51 16.02 -13.81
CA ALA A 212 -21.73 15.50 -12.70
C ALA A 212 -22.51 15.48 -11.38
N VAL A 213 -23.33 16.52 -11.10
CA VAL A 213 -24.23 16.52 -9.96
C VAL A 213 -25.26 15.39 -10.07
N TYR A 214 -25.92 15.25 -11.23
CA TYR A 214 -26.89 14.15 -11.44
C TYR A 214 -26.22 12.77 -11.28
N ALA A 215 -25.02 12.58 -11.79
CA ALA A 215 -24.28 11.33 -11.67
C ALA A 215 -24.07 10.93 -10.21
N ALA A 216 -23.72 11.87 -9.32
CA ALA A 216 -23.49 11.62 -7.90
C ALA A 216 -24.74 11.07 -7.18
N PHE A 217 -25.96 11.39 -7.65
CA PHE A 217 -27.21 10.90 -7.07
C PHE A 217 -27.77 9.68 -7.79
N ARG A 218 -27.33 9.43 -9.02
CA ARG A 218 -27.82 8.32 -9.83
C ARG A 218 -27.03 7.03 -9.64
N HIS A 219 -25.73 7.15 -9.32
CA HIS A 219 -24.79 6.03 -9.26
C HIS A 219 -24.22 5.83 -7.85
N GLY A 220 -23.89 4.58 -7.49
CA GLY A 220 -23.19 4.24 -6.26
C GLY A 220 -21.73 4.68 -6.24
N LEU A 221 -21.13 4.86 -7.44
CA LEU A 221 -19.79 5.39 -7.62
C LEU A 221 -19.79 6.37 -8.80
N SER A 222 -19.27 7.56 -8.58
CA SER A 222 -19.11 8.60 -9.59
C SER A 222 -17.69 9.14 -9.56
N VAL A 223 -17.14 9.43 -10.74
CA VAL A 223 -15.81 10.03 -10.88
C VAL A 223 -15.94 11.36 -11.58
N ILE A 224 -15.45 12.41 -10.95
CA ILE A 224 -15.44 13.77 -11.47
C ILE A 224 -13.99 14.15 -11.79
N THR A 225 -13.70 14.30 -13.07
CA THR A 225 -12.37 14.70 -13.53
C THR A 225 -12.38 16.10 -14.11
N GLY A 226 -11.25 16.77 -14.05
CA GLY A 226 -11.06 18.09 -14.68
C GLY A 226 -9.79 18.75 -14.21
N SER A 227 -9.20 19.57 -15.06
CA SER A 227 -8.01 20.37 -14.78
C SER A 227 -8.28 21.42 -13.68
N PRO A 228 -7.27 22.06 -13.10
CA PRO A 228 -7.44 23.17 -12.17
C PRO A 228 -8.30 24.29 -12.77
N GLY A 229 -9.20 24.86 -11.95
CA GLY A 229 -10.07 25.96 -12.37
C GLY A 229 -11.34 25.57 -13.15
N THR A 230 -11.60 24.28 -13.42
CA THR A 230 -12.80 23.82 -14.13
C THR A 230 -14.08 23.83 -13.29
N GLY A 231 -14.00 24.27 -12.04
CA GLY A 231 -15.16 24.39 -11.15
C GLY A 231 -15.51 23.10 -10.40
N LYS A 232 -14.57 22.14 -10.24
CA LYS A 232 -14.79 20.92 -9.43
C LYS A 232 -15.35 21.24 -8.04
N THR A 233 -14.78 22.24 -7.36
CA THR A 233 -15.24 22.68 -6.03
C THR A 233 -16.69 23.18 -6.05
N THR A 234 -17.10 23.89 -7.10
CA THR A 234 -18.48 24.35 -7.27
C THR A 234 -19.43 23.16 -7.40
N VAL A 235 -19.07 22.14 -8.16
CA VAL A 235 -19.83 20.90 -8.30
C VAL A 235 -19.93 20.20 -6.96
N LEU A 236 -18.84 20.07 -6.19
CA LEU A 236 -18.85 19.45 -4.87
C LEU A 236 -19.75 20.19 -3.88
N ARG A 237 -19.67 21.53 -3.82
CA ARG A 237 -20.58 22.33 -2.97
C ARG A 237 -22.02 22.11 -3.36
N THR A 238 -22.34 22.06 -4.65
CA THR A 238 -23.68 21.80 -5.14
C THR A 238 -24.17 20.41 -4.72
N ILE A 239 -23.35 19.36 -4.89
CA ILE A 239 -23.68 18.00 -4.45
C ILE A 239 -23.97 17.97 -2.95
N LEU A 240 -23.12 18.57 -2.13
CA LEU A 240 -23.28 18.64 -0.69
C LEU A 240 -24.57 19.33 -0.27
N GLU A 241 -24.88 20.47 -0.88
CA GLU A 241 -26.07 21.25 -0.54
C GLU A 241 -27.36 20.54 -0.97
N VAL A 242 -27.38 19.95 -2.16
CA VAL A 242 -28.52 19.13 -2.62
C VAL A 242 -28.70 17.92 -1.70
N TYR A 243 -27.61 17.24 -1.33
CA TYR A 243 -27.67 16.06 -0.47
C TYR A 243 -28.23 16.39 0.93
N ARG A 244 -27.75 17.46 1.55
CA ARG A 244 -28.23 17.89 2.87
C ARG A 244 -29.74 18.20 2.89
N ARG A 245 -30.27 18.75 1.82
CA ARG A 245 -31.70 19.06 1.70
C ARG A 245 -32.55 17.81 1.51
N LEU A 246 -32.04 16.85 0.75
CA LEU A 246 -32.75 15.59 0.52
C LEU A 246 -32.61 14.62 1.70
N HIS A 247 -31.50 14.69 2.42
CA HIS A 247 -31.15 13.77 3.51
C HIS A 247 -30.67 14.56 4.75
N PRO A 248 -31.58 15.21 5.51
CA PRO A 248 -31.20 16.01 6.69
C PRO A 248 -30.40 15.21 7.74
N ASP A 249 -30.73 13.92 7.90
CA ASP A 249 -30.09 13.00 8.85
C ASP A 249 -28.96 12.18 8.19
N GLY A 250 -28.69 12.39 6.92
CA GLY A 250 -27.69 11.63 6.15
C GLY A 250 -26.27 12.00 6.57
N LYS A 251 -25.46 10.98 6.81
CA LYS A 251 -24.06 11.14 7.23
C LYS A 251 -23.16 11.38 6.03
N ILE A 252 -22.41 12.47 6.07
CA ILE A 252 -21.46 12.85 5.02
C ILE A 252 -20.04 12.68 5.55
N ALA A 253 -19.14 12.13 4.72
CA ALA A 253 -17.71 12.12 4.96
C ALA A 253 -16.99 12.79 3.80
N LEU A 254 -16.19 13.81 4.12
CA LEU A 254 -15.29 14.46 3.18
C LEU A 254 -13.87 14.05 3.49
N MET A 255 -13.14 13.59 2.49
CA MET A 255 -11.76 13.12 2.66
C MET A 255 -10.85 13.59 1.54
N ALA A 256 -9.56 13.65 1.84
CA ALA A 256 -8.51 13.92 0.86
C ALA A 256 -7.23 13.17 1.24
N PRO A 257 -6.28 12.90 0.33
CA PRO A 257 -5.07 12.14 0.65
C PRO A 257 -4.14 12.87 1.61
N THR A 258 -4.13 14.20 1.62
CA THR A 258 -3.22 15.00 2.45
C THR A 258 -3.94 15.98 3.37
N GLY A 259 -3.32 16.34 4.51
CA GLY A 259 -3.88 17.33 5.43
C GLY A 259 -4.05 18.73 4.81
N ARG A 260 -3.21 19.10 3.84
CA ARG A 260 -3.38 20.36 3.10
C ARG A 260 -4.61 20.31 2.20
N ALA A 261 -4.82 19.21 1.50
CA ALA A 261 -5.98 19.03 0.63
C ALA A 261 -7.28 18.98 1.45
N SER A 262 -7.31 18.27 2.60
CA SER A 262 -8.50 18.23 3.45
C SER A 262 -8.88 19.61 4.01
N ARG A 263 -7.91 20.42 4.44
CA ARG A 263 -8.17 21.80 4.88
C ARG A 263 -8.75 22.67 3.74
N ARG A 264 -8.14 22.62 2.55
CA ARG A 264 -8.67 23.33 1.36
C ARG A 264 -10.09 22.88 1.03
N MET A 265 -10.38 21.59 1.17
CA MET A 265 -11.71 21.03 0.97
C MET A 265 -12.71 21.60 1.99
N SER A 266 -12.36 21.67 3.29
CA SER A 266 -13.19 22.30 4.32
C SER A 266 -13.46 23.77 3.99
N GLU A 267 -12.43 24.56 3.73
CA GLU A 267 -12.54 25.99 3.44
C GLU A 267 -13.39 26.25 2.19
N SER A 268 -13.17 25.46 1.15
CA SER A 268 -13.83 25.67 -0.14
C SER A 268 -15.28 25.17 -0.19
N THR A 269 -15.62 24.15 0.58
CA THR A 269 -16.99 23.59 0.63
C THR A 269 -17.83 24.15 1.76
N GLY A 270 -17.23 24.79 2.77
CA GLY A 270 -17.88 25.22 3.99
C GLY A 270 -18.25 24.04 4.92
N PHE A 271 -17.64 22.88 4.73
CA PHE A 271 -17.85 21.70 5.56
C PHE A 271 -16.63 21.51 6.48
N GLU A 272 -16.84 21.75 7.78
CA GLU A 272 -15.74 21.87 8.75
C GLU A 272 -14.98 20.57 9.04
N ASP A 273 -15.58 19.38 8.80
CA ASP A 273 -15.01 18.07 9.19
C ASP A 273 -14.44 17.27 8.02
N ALA A 274 -13.76 17.95 7.07
CA ALA A 274 -13.00 17.23 6.06
C ALA A 274 -11.69 16.68 6.66
N ARG A 275 -11.42 15.37 6.44
CA ARG A 275 -10.29 14.64 7.06
C ARG A 275 -9.33 14.09 6.01
N THR A 276 -8.13 13.70 6.45
CA THR A 276 -7.29 12.88 5.59
C THR A 276 -7.90 11.50 5.43
N LEU A 277 -7.64 10.82 4.29
CA LEU A 277 -8.08 9.44 4.09
C LEU A 277 -7.64 8.53 5.24
N HIS A 278 -6.39 8.62 5.69
CA HIS A 278 -5.89 7.86 6.85
C HIS A 278 -6.74 8.09 8.10
N SER A 279 -6.98 9.35 8.44
CA SER A 279 -7.78 9.70 9.62
C SER A 279 -9.27 9.33 9.45
N GLY A 280 -9.86 9.60 8.28
CA GLY A 280 -11.25 9.29 7.99
C GLY A 280 -11.55 7.81 7.99
N LEU A 281 -10.60 7.00 7.57
CA LEU A 281 -10.66 5.53 7.61
C LEU A 281 -10.20 4.96 8.96
N GLY A 282 -9.69 5.75 9.90
CA GLY A 282 -9.17 5.28 11.18
C GLY A 282 -7.94 4.38 11.03
N LEU A 283 -7.10 4.62 9.99
CA LEU A 283 -5.87 3.88 9.77
C LEU A 283 -4.80 4.31 10.76
N THR A 284 -4.10 3.35 11.35
CA THR A 284 -2.97 3.59 12.27
C THR A 284 -1.66 3.23 11.60
N SER A 285 -0.54 3.78 12.10
CA SER A 285 0.81 3.47 11.60
C SER A 285 1.18 1.98 11.71
N GLU A 286 0.50 1.22 12.56
CA GLU A 286 0.68 -0.24 12.68
C GLU A 286 0.02 -1.01 11.53
N GLU A 287 -1.01 -0.46 10.89
CA GLU A 287 -1.66 -1.08 9.72
C GLU A 287 -0.82 -0.93 8.45
N ASP A 288 0.02 0.09 8.36
CA ASP A 288 1.00 0.27 7.27
C ASP A 288 2.07 -0.85 7.26
N GLU A 289 2.38 -1.46 8.41
CA GLU A 289 3.44 -2.48 8.56
C GLU A 289 2.97 -3.96 8.50
N GLY A 290 1.71 -4.25 8.18
CA GLY A 290 1.28 -5.63 7.88
C GLY A 290 0.35 -6.30 8.89
N SER A 291 -0.31 -5.55 9.76
CA SER A 291 -1.30 -6.10 10.69
C SER A 291 -2.59 -6.52 9.96
N ARG A 292 -2.68 -7.80 9.61
CA ARG A 292 -3.75 -8.42 8.80
C ARG A 292 -5.07 -8.70 9.53
N ASN A 293 -5.21 -8.42 10.84
CA ASN A 293 -6.24 -9.09 11.64
C ASN A 293 -7.25 -8.21 12.38
N ARG A 294 -7.33 -6.90 12.14
CA ARG A 294 -8.48 -6.15 12.64
C ARG A 294 -9.52 -6.04 11.54
N LYS A 295 -10.69 -6.68 11.73
CA LYS A 295 -11.89 -6.39 10.93
C LYS A 295 -12.19 -4.91 11.12
N SER A 296 -11.87 -4.13 10.10
CA SER A 296 -12.17 -2.70 10.08
C SER A 296 -13.68 -2.52 9.99
N GLU A 297 -14.25 -1.76 10.90
CA GLU A 297 -15.68 -1.42 10.84
C GLU A 297 -15.96 -0.58 9.57
N PRO A 298 -17.09 -0.85 8.90
CA PRO A 298 -17.48 -0.03 7.75
C PRO A 298 -17.68 1.43 8.17
N LEU A 299 -17.29 2.35 7.30
CA LEU A 299 -17.52 3.78 7.50
C LEU A 299 -19.04 4.05 7.60
N SER A 300 -19.47 4.78 8.62
CA SER A 300 -20.88 5.03 8.86
C SER A 300 -21.53 6.02 7.89
N ALA A 301 -20.76 6.68 7.02
CA ALA A 301 -21.24 7.70 6.07
C ALA A 301 -22.11 7.09 4.95
N ASP A 302 -23.08 7.89 4.48
CA ASP A 302 -24.00 7.55 3.41
C ASP A 302 -23.61 8.24 2.09
N LEU A 303 -22.99 9.43 2.17
CA LEU A 303 -22.31 10.11 1.08
C LEU A 303 -20.84 10.29 1.44
N ILE A 304 -19.97 9.85 0.56
CA ILE A 304 -18.51 9.93 0.74
C ILE A 304 -17.92 10.65 -0.46
N ILE A 305 -17.22 11.74 -0.22
CA ILE A 305 -16.53 12.50 -1.27
C ILE A 305 -15.05 12.47 -0.97
N VAL A 306 -14.26 12.08 -1.95
CA VAL A 306 -12.79 12.10 -1.86
C VAL A 306 -12.25 13.02 -2.94
N ASP A 307 -11.60 14.11 -2.53
CA ASP A 307 -10.90 15.01 -3.44
C ASP A 307 -9.42 14.60 -3.62
N GLU A 308 -8.81 15.01 -4.72
CA GLU A 308 -7.44 14.67 -5.12
C GLU A 308 -7.16 13.14 -5.13
N PHE A 309 -8.16 12.35 -5.59
CA PHE A 309 -8.04 10.88 -5.60
C PHE A 309 -6.93 10.38 -6.52
N SER A 310 -6.48 11.17 -7.48
CA SER A 310 -5.31 10.89 -8.34
C SER A 310 -4.00 10.68 -7.55
N MET A 311 -3.91 11.19 -6.31
CA MET A 311 -2.76 11.00 -5.42
C MET A 311 -2.86 9.75 -4.53
N VAL A 312 -3.94 8.98 -4.63
CA VAL A 312 -4.19 7.80 -3.79
C VAL A 312 -3.48 6.59 -4.39
N ASP A 313 -2.62 5.95 -3.60
CA ASP A 313 -1.96 4.71 -4.00
C ASP A 313 -2.89 3.49 -3.89
N MET A 314 -2.47 2.35 -4.44
CA MET A 314 -3.28 1.13 -4.49
C MET A 314 -3.61 0.59 -3.10
N TRP A 315 -2.69 0.66 -2.14
CA TRP A 315 -2.93 0.20 -0.78
C TRP A 315 -4.03 1.03 -0.09
N LEU A 316 -3.95 2.35 -0.21
CA LEU A 316 -4.95 3.25 0.37
C LEU A 316 -6.31 3.14 -0.35
N ALA A 317 -6.31 2.91 -1.68
CA ALA A 317 -7.51 2.63 -2.45
C ALA A 317 -8.18 1.31 -2.00
N GLU A 318 -7.40 0.24 -1.80
CA GLU A 318 -7.91 -1.03 -1.24
C GLU A 318 -8.59 -0.80 0.11
N LYS A 319 -7.91 -0.10 1.04
CA LYS A 319 -8.44 0.20 2.37
C LYS A 319 -9.68 1.09 2.33
N PHE A 320 -9.71 2.03 1.41
CA PHE A 320 -10.88 2.86 1.17
C PHE A 320 -12.08 2.01 0.74
N PHE A 321 -11.98 1.25 -0.34
CA PHE A 321 -13.09 0.45 -0.84
C PHE A 321 -13.49 -0.70 0.10
N GLU A 322 -12.58 -1.22 0.91
CA GLU A 322 -12.85 -2.22 1.94
C GLU A 322 -13.84 -1.71 3.01
N ARG A 323 -13.74 -0.43 3.38
CA ARG A 323 -14.52 0.16 4.48
C ARG A 323 -15.83 0.82 4.03
N MET A 324 -16.17 0.78 2.74
CA MET A 324 -17.38 1.41 2.23
C MET A 324 -18.61 0.53 2.45
N LYS A 325 -19.70 1.12 2.97
CA LYS A 325 -21.01 0.45 3.00
C LYS A 325 -21.51 0.17 1.58
N ALA A 326 -22.23 -0.92 1.39
CA ALA A 326 -22.77 -1.29 0.08
C ALA A 326 -23.67 -0.20 -0.54
N ASN A 327 -24.47 0.47 0.29
CA ASN A 327 -25.44 1.50 -0.12
C ASN A 327 -24.90 2.94 -0.02
N ALA A 328 -23.64 3.16 0.32
CA ALA A 328 -23.05 4.49 0.33
C ALA A 328 -22.83 5.00 -1.09
N ARG A 329 -23.10 6.28 -1.32
CA ARG A 329 -22.72 7.02 -2.54
C ARG A 329 -21.29 7.48 -2.43
N ILE A 330 -20.49 7.22 -3.44
CA ILE A 330 -19.06 7.60 -3.50
C ILE A 330 -18.86 8.54 -4.67
N VAL A 331 -18.24 9.67 -4.39
CA VAL A 331 -17.81 10.64 -5.40
C VAL A 331 -16.31 10.81 -5.28
N LEU A 332 -15.59 10.37 -6.30
CA LEU A 332 -14.14 10.55 -6.41
C LEU A 332 -13.86 11.74 -7.30
N VAL A 333 -13.00 12.63 -6.84
CA VAL A 333 -12.62 13.83 -7.60
C VAL A 333 -11.12 13.83 -7.78
N GLY A 334 -10.65 14.13 -8.97
CA GLY A 334 -9.23 14.14 -9.26
C GLY A 334 -8.91 14.88 -10.57
N ASP A 335 -7.62 15.04 -10.77
CA ASP A 335 -7.06 15.59 -11.99
C ASP A 335 -6.30 14.45 -12.71
N PRO A 336 -6.71 14.06 -13.92
CA PRO A 336 -6.06 12.95 -14.63
C PRO A 336 -4.64 13.29 -15.09
N ASP A 337 -4.28 14.58 -15.08
CA ASP A 337 -2.97 15.07 -15.55
C ASP A 337 -1.96 15.26 -14.39
N GLN A 338 -2.35 14.94 -13.15
CA GLN A 338 -1.49 14.99 -11.95
C GLN A 338 -0.87 13.64 -11.57
#